data_40da84e41d3f3a328fca4c7f418e2466
#
_entry.id   40da84e41d3f3a328fca4c7f418e2466
#
_cell.length_a   1.000
_cell.length_b   1.000
_cell.length_c   1.000
_cell.angle_alpha   90.00
_cell.angle_beta   90.00
_cell.angle_gamma   90.00
#
_symmetry.space_group_name_H-M   'P 1'
#
loop_
_entity.id
_entity.type
_entity.pdbx_description
1 polymer ?
#
loop_
_entity_poly.entity_id
_entity_poly.type
_entity_poly.pdbx_seq_one_letter_code
_entity_poly.pdbx_strand_id
1 'polypeptide(L)'
;NSPIKQIIDKRRNDVDTLIKLDIKLKELEKSERAENLFFSGQILAFNLAKYDESKLYFEEIINEHQSSNYFQQSLFALYTINMKIDNDEYVNYRDKILSNYPNSDFSKYIINLENIEMEHLPSKTLSDAEKLKDIDLLKSIELYKKVMSIDRSSDSSKIASYFLGMHYDYEVSLIDSAKYYYEFVVENYPSSSQAQNASKRLEVLNAQ
;
A
#
# COMPACT_ATOMS: atom_id res chain seq x y z
N ASN A 1 -27.78 -13.98 34.47
CA ASN A 1 -26.75 -12.98 34.11
C ASN A 1 -27.39 -11.97 33.13
N SER A 2 -27.45 -10.69 33.55
CA SER A 2 -28.00 -9.64 32.71
C SER A 2 -27.06 -9.43 31.47
N PRO A 3 -27.59 -9.17 30.26
CA PRO A 3 -26.79 -8.84 29.09
C PRO A 3 -25.83 -7.65 29.33
N ILE A 4 -26.26 -6.68 30.11
CA ILE A 4 -25.44 -5.52 30.49
C ILE A 4 -24.22 -5.97 31.29
N LYS A 5 -24.39 -6.91 32.24
CA LYS A 5 -23.27 -7.42 33.03
C LYS A 5 -22.24 -8.12 32.15
N GLN A 6 -22.68 -8.91 31.17
CA GLN A 6 -21.78 -9.58 30.21
C GLN A 6 -20.97 -8.58 29.39
N ILE A 7 -21.58 -7.48 28.94
CA ILE A 7 -20.88 -6.40 28.21
C ILE A 7 -19.84 -5.73 29.10
N ILE A 8 -20.17 -5.43 30.35
CA ILE A 8 -19.27 -4.81 31.31
C ILE A 8 -18.08 -5.73 31.60
N ASP A 9 -18.35 -7.01 31.86
CA ASP A 9 -17.29 -8.00 32.15
C ASP A 9 -16.38 -8.21 30.96
N LYS A 10 -16.92 -8.23 29.73
CA LYS A 10 -16.13 -8.29 28.50
C LYS A 10 -15.21 -7.06 28.36
N ARG A 11 -15.75 -5.86 28.49
CA ARG A 11 -14.95 -4.61 28.39
C ARG A 11 -13.86 -4.53 29.44
N ARG A 12 -14.13 -4.98 30.67
CA ARG A 12 -13.12 -5.04 31.73
C ARG A 12 -11.99 -5.97 31.33
N ASN A 13 -12.32 -7.17 30.83
CA ASN A 13 -11.32 -8.14 30.36
C ASN A 13 -10.49 -7.60 29.19
N ASP A 14 -11.10 -6.86 28.26
CA ASP A 14 -10.41 -6.22 27.15
C ASP A 14 -9.39 -5.18 27.66
N VAL A 15 -9.77 -4.35 28.63
CA VAL A 15 -8.88 -3.37 29.26
C VAL A 15 -7.74 -4.05 30.03
N ASP A 16 -8.03 -5.09 30.81
CA ASP A 16 -7.03 -5.86 31.55
C ASP A 16 -6.01 -6.52 30.59
N THR A 17 -6.49 -6.99 29.44
CA THR A 17 -5.63 -7.56 28.39
C THR A 17 -4.75 -6.48 27.77
N LEU A 18 -5.30 -5.31 27.47
CA LEU A 18 -4.55 -4.16 26.95
C LEU A 18 -3.41 -3.73 27.88
N ILE A 19 -3.68 -3.65 29.19
CA ILE A 19 -2.67 -3.33 30.19
C ILE A 19 -1.53 -4.34 30.17
N LYS A 20 -1.85 -5.64 30.08
CA LYS A 20 -0.81 -6.71 30.01
C LYS A 20 0.02 -6.60 28.74
N LEU A 21 -0.62 -6.31 27.58
CA LEU A 21 0.07 -6.11 26.31
C LEU A 21 0.98 -4.87 26.35
N ASP A 22 0.52 -3.76 26.93
CA ASP A 22 1.31 -2.54 27.06
C ASP A 22 2.56 -2.74 27.96
N ILE A 23 2.40 -3.46 29.07
CA ILE A 23 3.54 -3.86 29.93
C ILE A 23 4.53 -4.69 29.13
N LYS A 24 4.05 -5.70 28.41
CA LYS A 24 4.89 -6.60 27.61
C LYS A 24 5.60 -5.83 26.48
N LEU A 25 4.93 -4.88 25.82
CA LEU A 25 5.54 -4.06 24.78
C LEU A 25 6.74 -3.23 25.25
N LYS A 26 6.78 -2.84 26.54
CA LYS A 26 7.91 -2.12 27.14
C LYS A 26 9.13 -3.00 27.39
N GLU A 27 8.93 -4.32 27.47
CA GLU A 27 9.98 -5.29 27.76
C GLU A 27 10.53 -5.97 26.48
N LEU A 28 9.78 -5.92 25.36
CA LEU A 28 10.14 -6.59 24.11
C LEU A 28 11.14 -5.77 23.29
N GLU A 29 12.05 -6.47 22.66
CA GLU A 29 12.89 -5.94 21.60
C GLU A 29 12.02 -5.49 20.41
N LYS A 30 12.51 -4.49 19.66
CA LYS A 30 11.74 -3.89 18.55
C LYS A 30 11.23 -4.94 17.54
N SER A 31 12.07 -5.94 17.22
CA SER A 31 11.71 -7.00 16.25
C SER A 31 10.57 -7.93 16.69
N GLU A 32 10.26 -7.99 17.99
CA GLU A 32 9.28 -8.90 18.58
C GLU A 32 7.93 -8.22 18.89
N ARG A 33 7.83 -6.91 18.66
CA ARG A 33 6.68 -6.11 19.09
C ARG A 33 5.44 -6.27 18.21
N ALA A 34 5.59 -6.63 16.95
CA ALA A 34 4.52 -6.58 15.94
C ALA A 34 3.23 -7.32 16.35
N GLU A 35 3.37 -8.49 16.99
CA GLU A 35 2.21 -9.26 17.46
C GLU A 35 1.43 -8.52 18.55
N ASN A 36 2.12 -8.00 19.56
CA ASN A 36 1.47 -7.32 20.68
C ASN A 36 0.88 -5.97 20.24
N LEU A 37 1.56 -5.25 19.35
CA LEU A 37 1.04 -4.05 18.71
C LEU A 37 -0.26 -4.36 17.97
N PHE A 38 -0.27 -5.42 17.17
CA PHE A 38 -1.46 -5.81 16.40
C PHE A 38 -2.65 -6.12 17.30
N PHE A 39 -2.48 -6.95 18.33
CA PHE A 39 -3.56 -7.27 19.26
C PHE A 39 -4.02 -6.07 20.09
N SER A 40 -3.12 -5.18 20.51
CA SER A 40 -3.48 -3.92 21.17
C SER A 40 -4.34 -3.05 20.27
N GLY A 41 -3.90 -2.85 19.01
CA GLY A 41 -4.68 -2.12 18.01
C GLY A 41 -6.06 -2.72 17.77
N GLN A 42 -6.17 -4.06 17.66
CA GLN A 42 -7.45 -4.74 17.49
C GLN A 42 -8.41 -4.51 18.67
N ILE A 43 -7.95 -4.65 19.90
CA ILE A 43 -8.78 -4.41 21.10
C ILE A 43 -9.27 -2.98 21.11
N LEU A 44 -8.38 -2.01 20.87
CA LEU A 44 -8.73 -0.59 20.82
C LEU A 44 -9.78 -0.30 19.75
N ALA A 45 -9.55 -0.75 18.51
CA ALA A 45 -10.44 -0.45 17.39
C ALA A 45 -11.79 -1.14 17.49
N PHE A 46 -11.78 -2.46 17.66
CA PHE A 46 -12.96 -3.28 17.41
C PHE A 46 -13.74 -3.63 18.68
N ASN A 47 -13.09 -3.64 19.84
CA ASN A 47 -13.78 -3.90 21.11
C ASN A 47 -14.13 -2.61 21.88
N LEU A 48 -13.23 -1.62 21.82
CA LEU A 48 -13.38 -0.37 22.61
C LEU A 48 -13.78 0.84 21.76
N ALA A 49 -13.78 0.72 20.44
CA ALA A 49 -14.06 1.80 19.47
C ALA A 49 -13.16 3.04 19.63
N LYS A 50 -11.90 2.80 20.03
CA LYS A 50 -10.85 3.80 20.21
C LYS A 50 -10.01 3.87 18.92
N TYR A 51 -10.60 4.46 17.86
CA TYR A 51 -10.04 4.41 16.51
C TYR A 51 -8.72 5.17 16.39
N ASP A 52 -8.63 6.40 16.91
CA ASP A 52 -7.43 7.21 16.80
C ASP A 52 -6.25 6.59 17.53
N GLU A 53 -6.49 6.10 18.75
CA GLU A 53 -5.46 5.41 19.52
C GLU A 53 -5.03 4.10 18.85
N SER A 54 -5.96 3.36 18.23
CA SER A 54 -5.66 2.10 17.57
C SER A 54 -4.81 2.28 16.31
N LYS A 55 -5.01 3.37 15.57
CA LYS A 55 -4.23 3.69 14.37
C LYS A 55 -2.73 3.74 14.67
N LEU A 56 -2.32 4.32 15.77
CA LEU A 56 -0.91 4.44 16.16
C LEU A 56 -0.21 3.07 16.22
N TYR A 57 -0.89 2.05 16.74
CA TYR A 57 -0.35 0.69 16.83
C TYR A 57 -0.20 0.02 15.45
N PHE A 58 -1.20 0.16 14.58
CA PHE A 58 -1.12 -0.39 13.23
C PHE A 58 -0.12 0.36 12.35
N GLU A 59 0.00 1.69 12.52
CA GLU A 59 0.97 2.51 11.81
C GLU A 59 2.40 2.18 12.24
N GLU A 60 2.68 1.90 13.52
CA GLU A 60 3.98 1.40 13.95
C GLU A 60 4.33 0.09 13.22
N ILE A 61 3.37 -0.83 13.05
CA ILE A 61 3.61 -2.09 12.33
C ILE A 61 3.95 -1.84 10.87
N ILE A 62 3.19 -1.00 10.16
CA ILE A 62 3.42 -0.78 8.73
C ILE A 62 4.67 0.06 8.45
N ASN A 63 5.14 0.84 9.41
CA ASN A 63 6.35 1.65 9.26
C ASN A 63 7.61 0.90 9.71
N GLU A 64 7.54 0.13 10.80
CA GLU A 64 8.70 -0.42 11.49
C GLU A 64 8.84 -1.94 11.40
N HIS A 65 7.76 -2.66 11.02
CA HIS A 65 7.69 -4.12 11.04
C HIS A 65 7.17 -4.72 9.72
N GLN A 66 7.65 -4.20 8.59
CA GLN A 66 7.14 -4.55 7.25
C GLN A 66 7.29 -6.03 6.89
N SER A 67 8.25 -6.75 7.48
CA SER A 67 8.46 -8.18 7.27
C SER A 67 7.60 -9.07 8.17
N SER A 68 6.83 -8.48 9.09
CA SER A 68 6.01 -9.26 10.01
C SER A 68 4.77 -9.85 9.34
N ASN A 69 4.29 -10.96 9.88
CA ASN A 69 3.01 -11.57 9.44
C ASN A 69 1.80 -10.65 9.68
N TYR A 70 1.95 -9.62 10.51
CA TYR A 70 0.89 -8.67 10.86
C TYR A 70 0.83 -7.44 9.94
N PHE A 71 1.78 -7.30 9.00
CA PHE A 71 1.85 -6.14 8.11
C PHE A 71 0.59 -5.98 7.25
N GLN A 72 0.19 -7.03 6.53
CA GLN A 72 -1.01 -6.98 5.68
C GLN A 72 -2.29 -6.79 6.50
N GLN A 73 -2.39 -7.48 7.64
CA GLN A 73 -3.54 -7.34 8.54
C GLN A 73 -3.64 -5.92 9.09
N SER A 74 -2.51 -5.27 9.39
CA SER A 74 -2.48 -3.88 9.86
C SER A 74 -2.90 -2.89 8.79
N LEU A 75 -2.46 -3.09 7.53
CA LEU A 75 -2.96 -2.30 6.39
C LEU A 75 -4.47 -2.43 6.24
N PHE A 76 -5.01 -3.66 6.34
CA PHE A 76 -6.44 -3.90 6.24
C PHE A 76 -7.22 -3.34 7.44
N ALA A 77 -6.66 -3.39 8.64
CA ALA A 77 -7.26 -2.75 9.82
C ALA A 77 -7.35 -1.22 9.64
N LEU A 78 -6.27 -0.58 9.17
CA LEU A 78 -6.24 0.86 8.87
C LEU A 78 -7.25 1.24 7.76
N TYR A 79 -7.33 0.45 6.69
CA TYR A 79 -8.38 0.59 5.68
C TYR A 79 -9.78 0.58 6.30
N THR A 80 -10.08 -0.45 7.09
CA THR A 80 -11.40 -0.64 7.71
C THR A 80 -11.74 0.48 8.70
N ILE A 81 -10.78 0.90 9.51
CA ILE A 81 -10.96 1.98 10.48
C ILE A 81 -11.26 3.29 9.78
N ASN A 82 -10.44 3.67 8.77
CA ASN A 82 -10.61 4.93 8.07
C ASN A 82 -11.92 4.96 7.28
N MET A 83 -12.33 3.87 6.63
CA MET A 83 -13.67 3.77 6.03
C MET A 83 -14.78 4.02 7.07
N LYS A 84 -14.64 3.45 8.27
CA LYS A 84 -15.67 3.53 9.30
C LYS A 84 -15.82 4.94 9.89
N ILE A 85 -14.74 5.71 9.94
CA ILE A 85 -14.75 7.10 10.45
C ILE A 85 -14.89 8.13 9.32
N ASP A 86 -15.20 7.69 8.10
CA ASP A 86 -15.36 8.53 6.90
C ASP A 86 -14.13 9.41 6.61
N ASN A 87 -12.95 8.81 6.71
CA ASN A 87 -11.67 9.47 6.44
C ASN A 87 -11.08 8.94 5.12
N ASP A 88 -10.87 9.82 4.15
CA ASP A 88 -10.38 9.52 2.80
C ASP A 88 -9.02 8.79 2.76
N GLU A 89 -8.27 8.76 3.86
CA GLU A 89 -7.04 7.99 3.97
C GLU A 89 -7.23 6.48 3.72
N TYR A 90 -8.47 5.95 3.85
CA TYR A 90 -8.74 4.55 3.53
C TYR A 90 -8.31 4.18 2.10
N VAL A 91 -8.40 5.12 1.16
CA VAL A 91 -7.98 4.96 -0.23
C VAL A 91 -6.50 4.59 -0.33
N ASN A 92 -5.65 5.26 0.44
CA ASN A 92 -4.22 4.98 0.46
C ASN A 92 -3.90 3.54 0.93
N TYR A 93 -4.59 3.09 1.98
CA TYR A 93 -4.41 1.72 2.50
C TYR A 93 -4.98 0.68 1.55
N ARG A 94 -6.15 0.95 0.96
CA ARG A 94 -6.75 0.14 -0.11
C ARG A 94 -5.76 -0.09 -1.25
N ASP A 95 -5.24 0.99 -1.80
CA ASP A 95 -4.36 0.95 -2.97
C ASP A 95 -3.05 0.23 -2.67
N LYS A 96 -2.48 0.40 -1.48
CA LYS A 96 -1.33 -0.39 -1.02
C LYS A 96 -1.64 -1.89 -0.96
N ILE A 97 -2.82 -2.28 -0.47
CA ILE A 97 -3.23 -3.70 -0.41
C ILE A 97 -3.41 -4.25 -1.82
N LEU A 98 -4.16 -3.56 -2.67
CA LEU A 98 -4.46 -4.01 -4.03
C LEU A 98 -3.21 -4.08 -4.92
N SER A 99 -2.27 -3.12 -4.77
CA SER A 99 -1.04 -3.08 -5.55
C SER A 99 -0.03 -4.12 -5.11
N ASN A 100 0.20 -4.26 -3.81
CA ASN A 100 1.27 -5.12 -3.30
C ASN A 100 0.83 -6.56 -3.07
N TYR A 101 -0.48 -6.80 -2.86
CA TYR A 101 -1.04 -8.10 -2.52
C TYR A 101 -2.30 -8.45 -3.33
N PRO A 102 -2.28 -8.35 -4.68
CA PRO A 102 -3.48 -8.44 -5.52
C PRO A 102 -4.25 -9.76 -5.40
N ASN A 103 -3.59 -10.84 -4.98
CA ASN A 103 -4.17 -12.17 -4.83
C ASN A 103 -4.55 -12.51 -3.37
N SER A 104 -4.34 -11.60 -2.42
CA SER A 104 -4.69 -11.83 -1.01
C SER A 104 -6.21 -11.88 -0.79
N ASP A 105 -6.63 -12.50 0.31
CA ASP A 105 -8.05 -12.50 0.67
C ASP A 105 -8.55 -11.10 1.04
N PHE A 106 -7.68 -10.23 1.55
CA PHE A 106 -7.99 -8.82 1.78
C PHE A 106 -8.29 -8.08 0.48
N SER A 107 -7.49 -8.29 -0.57
CA SER A 107 -7.75 -7.71 -1.89
C SER A 107 -9.05 -8.19 -2.49
N LYS A 108 -9.34 -9.49 -2.42
CA LYS A 108 -10.62 -10.05 -2.88
C LYS A 108 -11.80 -9.45 -2.14
N TYR A 109 -11.67 -9.30 -0.81
CA TYR A 109 -12.71 -8.67 0.00
C TYR A 109 -12.97 -7.22 -0.41
N ILE A 110 -11.92 -6.40 -0.55
CA ILE A 110 -12.01 -4.99 -0.95
C ILE A 110 -12.64 -4.87 -2.35
N ILE A 111 -12.19 -5.66 -3.32
CA ILE A 111 -12.71 -5.67 -4.69
C ILE A 111 -14.22 -5.95 -4.69
N ASN A 112 -14.65 -6.96 -3.93
CA ASN A 112 -16.07 -7.29 -3.84
C ASN A 112 -16.88 -6.22 -3.10
N LEU A 113 -16.32 -5.64 -2.02
CA LEU A 113 -17.01 -4.61 -1.22
C LEU A 113 -17.23 -3.32 -2.02
N GLU A 114 -16.22 -2.87 -2.74
CA GLU A 114 -16.26 -1.63 -3.50
C GLU A 114 -16.69 -1.83 -4.97
N ASN A 115 -17.08 -3.04 -5.37
CA ASN A 115 -17.41 -3.40 -6.76
C ASN A 115 -16.33 -2.98 -7.77
N ILE A 116 -15.06 -3.11 -7.37
CA ILE A 116 -13.92 -2.75 -8.21
C ILE A 116 -13.78 -3.78 -9.32
N GLU A 117 -13.82 -3.33 -10.57
CA GLU A 117 -13.53 -4.19 -11.72
C GLU A 117 -12.04 -4.54 -11.75
N MET A 118 -11.72 -5.82 -11.57
CA MET A 118 -10.35 -6.33 -11.53
C MET A 118 -9.50 -5.91 -12.73
N GLU A 119 -10.14 -5.79 -13.90
CA GLU A 119 -9.47 -5.38 -15.15
C GLU A 119 -8.99 -3.92 -15.12
N HIS A 120 -9.50 -3.12 -14.22
CA HIS A 120 -9.14 -1.71 -14.05
C HIS A 120 -8.15 -1.46 -12.91
N LEU A 121 -7.61 -2.50 -12.26
CA LEU A 121 -6.58 -2.30 -11.24
C LEU A 121 -5.21 -2.00 -11.86
N PRO A 122 -4.51 -0.94 -11.42
CA PRO A 122 -3.16 -0.62 -11.91
C PRO A 122 -2.20 -1.80 -11.80
N SER A 123 -2.22 -2.52 -10.67
CA SER A 123 -1.34 -3.66 -10.41
C SER A 123 -1.62 -4.86 -11.33
N LYS A 124 -2.89 -5.13 -11.62
CA LYS A 124 -3.29 -6.19 -12.56
C LYS A 124 -2.84 -5.84 -13.99
N THR A 125 -3.12 -4.60 -14.41
CA THR A 125 -2.72 -4.10 -15.73
C THR A 125 -1.19 -4.10 -15.87
N LEU A 126 -0.43 -3.73 -14.82
CA LEU A 126 1.02 -3.81 -14.80
C LEU A 126 1.51 -5.26 -14.96
N SER A 127 0.96 -6.20 -14.20
CA SER A 127 1.32 -7.62 -14.33
C SER A 127 1.06 -8.17 -15.73
N ASP A 128 -0.02 -7.75 -16.37
CA ASP A 128 -0.32 -8.19 -17.74
C ASP A 128 0.63 -7.52 -18.76
N ALA A 129 1.05 -6.27 -18.53
CA ALA A 129 2.09 -5.61 -19.32
C ALA A 129 3.42 -6.35 -19.24
N GLU A 130 3.85 -6.71 -18.02
CA GLU A 130 5.11 -7.43 -17.78
C GLU A 130 5.14 -8.81 -18.45
N LYS A 131 4.02 -9.55 -18.44
CA LYS A 131 3.91 -10.85 -19.13
C LYS A 131 4.05 -10.74 -20.65
N LEU A 132 3.59 -9.64 -21.21
CA LEU A 132 3.62 -9.41 -22.66
C LEU A 132 4.92 -8.78 -23.15
N LYS A 133 5.77 -8.28 -22.29
CA LYS A 133 6.98 -7.52 -22.66
C LYS A 133 7.87 -8.26 -23.67
N ASP A 134 8.06 -9.57 -23.50
CA ASP A 134 8.90 -10.40 -24.36
C ASP A 134 8.11 -11.14 -25.47
N ILE A 135 6.78 -11.01 -25.49
CA ILE A 135 5.88 -11.71 -26.42
C ILE A 135 5.29 -10.73 -27.43
N ASP A 136 4.75 -9.62 -26.96
CA ASP A 136 4.10 -8.57 -27.74
C ASP A 136 4.42 -7.20 -27.12
N LEU A 137 5.58 -6.67 -27.48
CA LEU A 137 6.10 -5.43 -26.91
C LEU A 137 5.16 -4.23 -27.15
N LEU A 138 4.51 -4.14 -28.32
CA LEU A 138 3.60 -3.03 -28.62
C LEU A 138 2.41 -3.02 -27.66
N LYS A 139 1.79 -4.18 -27.48
CA LYS A 139 0.68 -4.32 -26.54
C LYS A 139 1.12 -4.12 -25.09
N SER A 140 2.31 -4.58 -24.74
CA SER A 140 2.91 -4.32 -23.42
C SER A 140 3.06 -2.82 -23.16
N ILE A 141 3.59 -2.04 -24.12
CA ILE A 141 3.72 -0.58 -24.02
C ILE A 141 2.35 0.09 -23.84
N GLU A 142 1.32 -0.34 -24.58
CA GLU A 142 -0.05 0.17 -24.40
C GLU A 142 -0.57 -0.08 -22.99
N LEU A 143 -0.32 -1.27 -22.43
CA LEU A 143 -0.72 -1.59 -21.06
C LEU A 143 0.06 -0.78 -20.02
N TYR A 144 1.36 -0.56 -20.19
CA TYR A 144 2.13 0.33 -19.30
C TYR A 144 1.56 1.76 -19.32
N LYS A 145 1.18 2.30 -20.48
CA LYS A 145 0.51 3.60 -20.59
C LYS A 145 -0.87 3.59 -19.91
N LYS A 146 -1.62 2.48 -20.06
CA LYS A 146 -2.91 2.29 -19.40
C LYS A 146 -2.77 2.30 -17.87
N VAL A 147 -1.74 1.66 -17.30
CA VAL A 147 -1.46 1.70 -15.85
C VAL A 147 -1.43 3.13 -15.34
N MET A 148 -0.69 4.01 -16.01
CA MET A 148 -0.57 5.42 -15.63
C MET A 148 -1.90 6.20 -15.77
N SER A 149 -2.80 5.78 -16.66
CA SER A 149 -4.12 6.42 -16.84
C SER A 149 -5.13 5.98 -15.78
N ILE A 150 -4.97 4.81 -15.18
CA ILE A 150 -5.86 4.28 -14.14
C ILE A 150 -5.64 5.03 -12.82
N ASP A 151 -4.40 5.08 -12.37
CA ASP A 151 -4.03 5.79 -11.14
C ASP A 151 -2.58 6.28 -11.23
N ARG A 152 -2.41 7.60 -11.39
CA ARG A 152 -1.10 8.24 -11.54
C ARG A 152 -0.25 8.23 -10.26
N SER A 153 -0.86 7.96 -9.11
CA SER A 153 -0.19 7.97 -7.80
C SER A 153 0.24 6.58 -7.32
N SER A 154 -0.18 5.52 -8.00
CA SER A 154 0.09 4.14 -7.61
C SER A 154 1.56 3.75 -7.80
N ASP A 155 2.05 2.81 -6.98
CA ASP A 155 3.37 2.19 -7.17
C ASP A 155 3.50 1.51 -8.55
N SER A 156 2.39 1.01 -9.09
CA SER A 156 2.34 0.45 -10.45
C SER A 156 2.63 1.51 -11.52
N SER A 157 2.12 2.73 -11.35
CA SER A 157 2.39 3.84 -12.27
C SER A 157 3.84 4.32 -12.19
N LYS A 158 4.47 4.29 -11.01
CA LYS A 158 5.90 4.52 -10.85
C LYS A 158 6.74 3.52 -11.69
N ILE A 159 6.42 2.24 -11.57
CA ILE A 159 7.12 1.17 -12.31
C ILE A 159 6.90 1.32 -13.81
N ALA A 160 5.64 1.51 -14.22
CA ALA A 160 5.26 1.67 -15.61
C ALA A 160 5.93 2.88 -16.28
N SER A 161 5.90 4.03 -15.64
CA SER A 161 6.52 5.25 -16.18
C SER A 161 8.04 5.14 -16.26
N TYR A 162 8.69 4.56 -15.25
CA TYR A 162 10.14 4.36 -15.30
C TYR A 162 10.53 3.39 -16.43
N PHE A 163 9.79 2.29 -16.61
CA PHE A 163 9.98 1.37 -17.73
C PHE A 163 9.83 2.08 -19.10
N LEU A 164 8.75 2.86 -19.27
CA LEU A 164 8.52 3.63 -20.50
C LEU A 164 9.65 4.63 -20.78
N GLY A 165 10.14 5.31 -19.74
CA GLY A 165 11.29 6.19 -19.86
C GLY A 165 12.52 5.47 -20.40
N MET A 166 12.86 4.34 -19.80
CA MET A 166 13.99 3.51 -20.28
C MET A 166 13.78 2.98 -21.70
N HIS A 167 12.59 2.49 -22.01
CA HIS A 167 12.28 1.97 -23.34
C HIS A 167 12.44 3.03 -24.42
N TYR A 168 11.89 4.24 -24.21
CA TYR A 168 12.01 5.33 -25.18
C TYR A 168 13.43 5.89 -25.28
N ASP A 169 14.20 5.81 -24.21
CA ASP A 169 15.60 6.26 -24.16
C ASP A 169 16.53 5.27 -24.90
N TYR A 170 16.54 4.01 -24.49
CA TYR A 170 17.57 3.04 -24.92
C TYR A 170 17.15 2.21 -26.14
N GLU A 171 15.87 1.91 -26.31
CA GLU A 171 15.40 1.03 -27.36
C GLU A 171 14.94 1.79 -28.61
N VAL A 172 14.26 2.93 -28.39
CA VAL A 172 13.63 3.70 -29.48
C VAL A 172 14.39 4.97 -29.82
N SER A 173 15.18 5.48 -28.88
CA SER A 173 15.91 6.76 -29.01
C SER A 173 14.99 7.98 -29.25
N LEU A 174 13.77 7.97 -28.66
CA LEU A 174 12.84 9.09 -28.67
C LEU A 174 13.02 9.92 -27.39
N ILE A 175 14.00 10.85 -27.45
CA ILE A 175 14.48 11.60 -26.29
C ILE A 175 13.36 12.38 -25.57
N ASP A 176 12.48 13.05 -26.31
CA ASP A 176 11.39 13.83 -25.72
C ASP A 176 10.40 12.94 -24.94
N SER A 177 10.10 11.75 -25.50
CA SER A 177 9.24 10.78 -24.81
C SER A 177 9.94 10.23 -23.57
N ALA A 178 11.22 9.92 -23.66
CA ALA A 178 12.00 9.45 -22.51
C ALA A 178 12.00 10.50 -21.38
N LYS A 179 12.27 11.77 -21.72
CA LYS A 179 12.24 12.89 -20.78
C LYS A 179 10.89 12.99 -20.09
N TYR A 180 9.80 12.98 -20.84
CA TYR A 180 8.42 13.04 -20.29
C TYR A 180 8.18 12.00 -19.20
N TYR A 181 8.55 10.73 -19.44
CA TYR A 181 8.32 9.67 -18.48
C TYR A 181 9.28 9.72 -17.28
N TYR A 182 10.53 10.14 -17.47
CA TYR A 182 11.47 10.34 -16.37
C TYR A 182 11.06 11.51 -15.48
N GLU A 183 10.64 12.64 -16.07
CA GLU A 183 10.10 13.79 -15.33
C GLU A 183 8.89 13.41 -14.52
N PHE A 184 7.97 12.65 -15.11
CA PHE A 184 6.81 12.12 -14.39
C PHE A 184 7.22 11.33 -13.13
N VAL A 185 8.23 10.46 -13.22
CA VAL A 185 8.71 9.69 -12.06
C VAL A 185 9.32 10.61 -10.99
N VAL A 186 10.13 11.59 -11.39
CA VAL A 186 10.78 12.52 -10.46
C VAL A 186 9.75 13.38 -9.74
N GLU A 187 8.75 13.90 -10.45
CA GLU A 187 7.72 14.78 -9.89
C GLU A 187 6.76 14.05 -8.95
N ASN A 188 6.31 12.84 -9.33
CA ASN A 188 5.27 12.15 -8.59
C ASN A 188 5.81 11.20 -7.51
N TYR A 189 7.09 10.78 -7.61
CA TYR A 189 7.69 9.81 -6.68
C TYR A 189 9.10 10.21 -6.21
N PRO A 190 9.32 11.44 -5.73
CA PRO A 190 10.64 12.03 -5.51
C PRO A 190 11.54 11.24 -4.55
N SER A 191 10.94 10.48 -3.62
CA SER A 191 11.70 9.69 -2.64
C SER A 191 12.08 8.30 -3.13
N SER A 192 11.70 7.91 -4.37
CA SER A 192 11.96 6.57 -4.90
C SER A 192 13.36 6.43 -5.50
N SER A 193 13.89 5.21 -5.53
CA SER A 193 15.13 4.89 -6.24
C SER A 193 15.00 5.12 -7.74
N GLN A 194 13.81 4.91 -8.31
CA GLN A 194 13.50 5.20 -9.70
C GLN A 194 13.63 6.70 -10.02
N ALA A 195 13.14 7.57 -9.12
CA ALA A 195 13.28 9.02 -9.29
C ALA A 195 14.75 9.46 -9.24
N GLN A 196 15.55 8.90 -8.34
CA GLN A 196 16.97 9.19 -8.28
C GLN A 196 17.71 8.81 -9.58
N ASN A 197 17.38 7.64 -10.13
CA ASN A 197 17.97 7.19 -11.40
C ASN A 197 17.47 8.02 -12.59
N ALA A 198 16.17 8.34 -12.62
CA ALA A 198 15.55 9.18 -13.64
C ALA A 198 16.18 10.61 -13.64
N SER A 199 16.38 11.21 -12.46
CA SER A 199 17.03 12.52 -12.36
C SER A 199 18.43 12.54 -12.97
N LYS A 200 19.26 11.55 -12.64
CA LYS A 200 20.61 11.43 -13.23
C LYS A 200 20.55 11.27 -14.75
N ARG A 201 19.58 10.53 -15.25
CA ARG A 201 19.45 10.33 -16.69
C ARG A 201 18.97 11.59 -17.40
N LEU A 202 18.02 12.33 -16.80
CA LEU A 202 17.56 13.62 -17.30
C LEU A 202 18.69 14.64 -17.42
N GLU A 203 19.62 14.70 -16.46
CA GLU A 203 20.82 15.56 -16.55
C GLU A 203 21.61 15.27 -17.82
N VAL A 204 21.82 14.00 -18.17
CA VAL A 204 22.54 13.58 -19.39
C VAL A 204 21.75 13.94 -20.64
N LEU A 205 20.43 13.67 -20.65
CA LEU A 205 19.57 13.94 -21.83
C LEU A 205 19.35 15.43 -22.08
N ASN A 206 19.48 16.27 -21.06
CA ASN A 206 19.35 17.72 -21.18
C ASN A 206 20.66 18.40 -21.63
N ALA A 207 21.79 17.68 -21.59
CA ALA A 207 23.08 18.16 -22.05
C ALA A 207 23.35 17.81 -23.53
N GLN A 208 22.48 17.04 -24.18
CA GLN A 208 22.54 16.71 -25.61
C GLN A 208 21.77 17.72 -26.45
#